data_c123578b82bb0b6aa1e2801da487de62
#
_entry.id   c123578b82bb0b6aa1e2801da487de62
#
_cell.length_a   1.000
_cell.length_b   1.000
_cell.length_c   1.000
_cell.angle_alpha   90.00
_cell.angle_beta   90.00
_cell.angle_gamma   90.00
#
_symmetry.space_group_name_H-M   'P 1'
#
loop_
_entity.id
_entity.type
_entity.pdbx_description
1 polymer ?
#
loop_
_entity_poly.entity_id
_entity_poly.type
_entity_poly.pdbx_seq_one_letter_code
_entity_poly.pdbx_strand_id
1 'polypeptide(L)'
;MTVVGRHGPYADVGGAPCSCYLVQEGDTSLVLDMGPGSLGCLRKHIDIRKVTAFYFTHMHYDHVSDFLAMHYLLDDLNHKVKVIVQKSDLPIYDLLFNHPLVEVVNIDESSEIKVGDFTLTFTLMKHPIPNYGIRIKGATRTLCYTGDTMYTPKLIDFFRGADAVLADCSKPADYDGPHVNVTKAVQLEQETGARILATHITPGKVPYDSFKDVPNMEIVEIGQKYSI
;
A
#
# COMPACT_ATOMS: atom_id res chain seq x y z
N MET A 1 3.90 -8.31 8.01
CA MET A 1 3.31 -7.93 6.70
C MET A 1 3.65 -8.97 5.64
N THR A 2 2.69 -9.37 4.80
CA THR A 2 2.90 -10.25 3.64
C THR A 2 2.76 -9.43 2.35
N VAL A 3 3.70 -9.54 1.42
CA VAL A 3 3.65 -8.88 0.12
C VAL A 3 2.87 -9.76 -0.85
N VAL A 4 1.67 -9.32 -1.24
CA VAL A 4 0.81 -10.02 -2.19
C VAL A 4 1.12 -9.60 -3.62
N GLY A 5 1.40 -8.30 -3.81
CA GLY A 5 1.81 -7.69 -5.06
C GLY A 5 2.63 -6.44 -4.79
N ARG A 6 3.56 -6.11 -5.69
CA ARG A 6 4.51 -4.99 -5.50
C ARG A 6 4.74 -4.13 -6.73
N HIS A 7 4.14 -4.47 -7.86
CA HIS A 7 4.40 -3.78 -9.12
C HIS A 7 3.50 -2.55 -9.29
N GLY A 8 3.98 -1.59 -10.08
CA GLY A 8 3.26 -0.42 -10.57
C GLY A 8 3.99 0.20 -11.77
N PRO A 9 3.25 0.82 -12.69
CA PRO A 9 1.79 0.98 -12.79
C PRO A 9 1.08 -0.20 -13.50
N TYR A 10 1.77 -1.30 -13.78
CA TYR A 10 1.21 -2.51 -14.40
C TYR A 10 1.90 -3.77 -13.88
N ALA A 11 1.18 -4.89 -13.98
CA ALA A 11 1.73 -6.19 -13.64
C ALA A 11 2.88 -6.57 -14.58
N ASP A 12 3.80 -7.37 -14.10
CA ASP A 12 4.90 -7.86 -14.90
C ASP A 12 4.41 -8.93 -15.92
N VAL A 13 5.21 -9.20 -16.95
CA VAL A 13 4.91 -10.18 -18.00
C VAL A 13 4.73 -11.61 -17.47
N GLY A 14 5.27 -11.93 -16.31
CA GLY A 14 5.05 -13.18 -15.58
C GLY A 14 3.72 -13.22 -14.80
N GLY A 15 2.90 -12.15 -14.87
CA GLY A 15 1.64 -12.05 -14.14
C GLY A 15 1.78 -11.72 -12.65
N ALA A 16 2.96 -11.25 -12.22
CA ALA A 16 3.16 -10.82 -10.84
C ALA A 16 2.32 -9.56 -10.54
N PRO A 17 1.55 -9.56 -9.42
CA PRO A 17 0.53 -8.54 -9.17
C PRO A 17 1.06 -7.13 -8.91
N CYS A 18 0.19 -6.14 -9.17
CA CYS A 18 0.37 -4.78 -8.70
C CYS A 18 0.15 -4.65 -7.19
N SER A 19 0.26 -3.43 -6.67
CA SER A 19 0.28 -3.12 -5.24
C SER A 19 -0.83 -3.80 -4.46
N CYS A 20 -0.45 -4.68 -3.52
CA CYS A 20 -1.35 -5.29 -2.54
C CYS A 20 -0.54 -5.87 -1.38
N TYR A 21 -0.89 -5.50 -0.14
CA TYR A 21 -0.14 -5.93 1.04
C TYR A 21 -1.11 -6.33 2.15
N LEU A 22 -0.80 -7.45 2.83
CA LEU A 22 -1.57 -7.94 3.96
C LEU A 22 -0.78 -7.70 5.25
N VAL A 23 -1.30 -6.82 6.12
CA VAL A 23 -0.74 -6.51 7.44
C VAL A 23 -1.56 -7.22 8.50
N GLN A 24 -0.90 -7.96 9.39
CA GLN A 24 -1.58 -8.77 10.40
C GLN A 24 -0.92 -8.60 11.77
N GLU A 25 -1.74 -8.50 12.81
CA GLU A 25 -1.37 -8.58 14.23
C GLU A 25 -2.53 -9.21 15.00
N GLY A 26 -2.25 -10.23 15.80
CA GLY A 26 -3.32 -10.98 16.46
C GLY A 26 -4.37 -11.50 15.47
N ASP A 27 -5.64 -11.18 15.75
CA ASP A 27 -6.77 -11.51 14.88
C ASP A 27 -7.09 -10.41 13.86
N THR A 28 -6.34 -9.30 13.89
CA THR A 28 -6.55 -8.17 12.98
C THR A 28 -5.81 -8.36 11.68
N SER A 29 -6.52 -8.20 10.55
CA SER A 29 -5.97 -8.29 9.20
C SER A 29 -6.40 -7.08 8.37
N LEU A 30 -5.43 -6.26 7.94
CA LEU A 30 -5.63 -5.09 7.11
C LEU A 30 -5.01 -5.34 5.73
N VAL A 31 -5.78 -5.16 4.66
CA VAL A 31 -5.29 -5.22 3.28
C VAL A 31 -5.06 -3.80 2.78
N LEU A 32 -3.88 -3.52 2.26
CA LEU A 32 -3.49 -2.23 1.68
C LEU A 32 -3.44 -2.37 0.17
N ASP A 33 -4.28 -1.65 -0.53
CA ASP A 33 -4.50 -1.66 -1.97
C ASP A 33 -4.86 -3.04 -2.57
N MET A 34 -5.44 -3.03 -3.76
CA MET A 34 -5.78 -4.23 -4.55
C MET A 34 -5.62 -3.96 -6.04
N GLY A 35 -4.39 -3.85 -6.49
CA GLY A 35 -4.08 -3.70 -7.91
C GLY A 35 -4.28 -4.98 -8.72
N PRO A 36 -4.16 -4.91 -10.06
CA PRO A 36 -4.40 -6.03 -10.96
C PRO A 36 -3.64 -7.31 -10.58
N GLY A 37 -4.36 -8.44 -10.57
CA GLY A 37 -3.84 -9.77 -10.25
C GLY A 37 -3.76 -10.08 -8.74
N SER A 38 -4.07 -9.12 -7.87
CA SER A 38 -3.89 -9.28 -6.43
C SER A 38 -4.97 -10.12 -5.76
N LEU A 39 -6.23 -10.10 -6.22
CA LEU A 39 -7.32 -10.84 -5.59
C LEU A 39 -7.04 -12.34 -5.52
N GLY A 40 -6.64 -12.94 -6.63
CA GLY A 40 -6.31 -14.37 -6.67
C GLY A 40 -5.10 -14.73 -5.80
N CYS A 41 -4.11 -13.84 -5.71
CA CYS A 41 -2.94 -14.02 -4.87
C CYS A 41 -3.26 -13.81 -3.39
N LEU A 42 -4.05 -12.80 -3.02
CA LEU A 42 -4.48 -12.53 -1.65
C LEU A 42 -5.20 -13.73 -1.03
N ARG A 43 -6.09 -14.37 -1.80
CA ARG A 43 -6.84 -15.57 -1.38
C ARG A 43 -5.98 -16.79 -1.07
N LYS A 44 -4.71 -16.82 -1.49
CA LYS A 44 -3.75 -17.86 -1.08
C LYS A 44 -3.22 -17.63 0.35
N HIS A 45 -3.33 -16.41 0.86
CA HIS A 45 -2.79 -16.01 2.16
C HIS A 45 -3.85 -15.84 3.24
N ILE A 46 -5.08 -15.47 2.88
CA ILE A 46 -6.17 -15.23 3.83
C ILE A 46 -7.54 -15.54 3.19
N ASP A 47 -8.47 -16.05 4.01
CA ASP A 47 -9.89 -16.04 3.66
C ASP A 47 -10.42 -14.60 3.76
N ILE A 48 -11.09 -14.12 2.72
CA ILE A 48 -11.62 -12.74 2.65
C ILE A 48 -12.54 -12.42 3.84
N ARG A 49 -13.27 -13.41 4.35
CA ARG A 49 -14.14 -13.26 5.55
C ARG A 49 -13.37 -12.94 6.83
N LYS A 50 -12.05 -13.14 6.85
CA LYS A 50 -11.15 -12.82 7.97
C LYS A 50 -10.42 -11.48 7.80
N VAL A 51 -10.65 -10.78 6.71
CA VAL A 51 -10.09 -9.43 6.52
C VAL A 51 -10.91 -8.45 7.36
N THR A 52 -10.23 -7.77 8.29
CA THR A 52 -10.87 -6.81 9.21
C THR A 52 -11.24 -5.52 8.47
N ALA A 53 -10.36 -5.04 7.56
CA ALA A 53 -10.64 -3.90 6.69
C ALA A 53 -9.72 -3.90 5.46
N PHE A 54 -10.17 -3.21 4.43
CA PHE A 54 -9.38 -2.84 3.25
C PHE A 54 -9.08 -1.35 3.34
N TYR A 55 -7.87 -0.96 2.99
CA TYR A 55 -7.45 0.42 2.87
C TYR A 55 -6.96 0.71 1.46
N PHE A 56 -7.43 1.79 0.85
CA PHE A 56 -6.98 2.24 -0.46
C PHE A 56 -6.30 3.60 -0.37
N THR A 57 -5.06 3.66 -0.85
CA THR A 57 -4.24 4.87 -0.83
C THR A 57 -4.78 5.94 -1.77
N HIS A 58 -5.19 5.56 -2.97
CA HIS A 58 -5.72 6.44 -4.01
C HIS A 58 -6.42 5.65 -5.14
N MET A 59 -6.98 6.36 -6.12
CA MET A 59 -7.88 5.77 -7.14
C MET A 59 -7.19 5.43 -8.47
N HIS A 60 -5.86 5.31 -8.54
CA HIS A 60 -5.23 4.75 -9.73
C HIS A 60 -5.49 3.25 -9.86
N TYR A 61 -5.61 2.79 -11.11
CA TYR A 61 -6.09 1.45 -11.41
C TYR A 61 -5.18 0.33 -10.88
N ASP A 62 -3.89 0.58 -10.83
CA ASP A 62 -2.89 -0.36 -10.30
C ASP A 62 -2.93 -0.51 -8.77
N HIS A 63 -3.81 0.25 -8.09
CA HIS A 63 -4.08 0.15 -6.66
C HIS A 63 -5.49 -0.38 -6.33
N VAL A 64 -6.44 -0.31 -7.29
CA VAL A 64 -7.86 -0.56 -6.96
C VAL A 64 -8.57 -1.58 -7.85
N SER A 65 -8.03 -1.93 -9.03
CA SER A 65 -8.78 -2.65 -10.08
C SER A 65 -9.35 -3.98 -9.65
N ASP A 66 -8.64 -4.75 -8.84
CA ASP A 66 -9.11 -6.09 -8.43
C ASP A 66 -10.24 -6.02 -7.40
N PHE A 67 -10.47 -4.85 -6.78
CA PHE A 67 -11.64 -4.67 -5.91
C PHE A 67 -12.96 -4.69 -6.68
N LEU A 68 -12.95 -4.38 -7.97
CA LEU A 68 -14.13 -4.55 -8.81
C LEU A 68 -14.52 -6.03 -8.97
N ALA A 69 -13.53 -6.90 -9.16
CA ALA A 69 -13.77 -8.35 -9.19
C ALA A 69 -14.17 -8.91 -7.81
N MET A 70 -13.78 -8.22 -6.72
CA MET A 70 -14.18 -8.56 -5.36
C MET A 70 -15.70 -8.55 -5.17
N HIS A 71 -16.46 -7.70 -5.87
CA HIS A 71 -17.91 -7.61 -5.73
C HIS A 71 -18.59 -8.97 -5.95
N TYR A 72 -18.24 -9.69 -7.03
CA TYR A 72 -18.79 -11.04 -7.27
C TYR A 72 -18.44 -12.02 -6.15
N LEU A 73 -17.23 -11.91 -5.60
CA LEU A 73 -16.84 -12.77 -4.48
C LEU A 73 -17.60 -12.42 -3.20
N LEU A 74 -17.87 -11.14 -2.94
CA LEU A 74 -18.67 -10.70 -1.79
C LEU A 74 -20.12 -11.19 -1.91
N ASP A 75 -20.70 -11.13 -3.13
CA ASP A 75 -22.04 -11.65 -3.39
C ASP A 75 -22.12 -13.15 -3.15
N ASP A 76 -21.16 -13.93 -3.69
CA ASP A 76 -21.09 -15.38 -3.49
C ASP A 76 -20.93 -15.76 -2.01
N LEU A 77 -20.13 -15.01 -1.26
CA LEU A 77 -19.88 -15.23 0.16
C LEU A 77 -21.00 -14.66 1.05
N ASN A 78 -21.86 -13.79 0.52
CA ASN A 78 -22.79 -12.94 1.25
C ASN A 78 -22.11 -12.26 2.46
N HIS A 79 -20.93 -11.66 2.22
CA HIS A 79 -20.07 -11.13 3.27
C HIS A 79 -19.82 -9.63 3.10
N LYS A 80 -20.10 -8.88 4.17
CA LYS A 80 -19.86 -7.43 4.20
C LYS A 80 -18.42 -7.12 4.60
N VAL A 81 -17.80 -6.19 3.87
CA VAL A 81 -16.43 -5.74 4.14
C VAL A 81 -16.39 -4.26 4.47
N LYS A 82 -15.43 -3.87 5.30
CA LYS A 82 -15.13 -2.47 5.60
C LYS A 82 -14.03 -1.96 4.68
N VAL A 83 -14.25 -0.80 4.08
CA VAL A 83 -13.29 -0.09 3.23
C VAL A 83 -12.98 1.27 3.83
N ILE A 84 -11.71 1.55 4.02
CA ILE A 84 -11.17 2.83 4.51
C ILE A 84 -10.51 3.52 3.32
N VAL A 85 -11.00 4.70 2.96
CA VAL A 85 -10.56 5.40 1.75
C VAL A 85 -10.92 6.88 1.84
N GLN A 86 -10.15 7.78 1.22
CA GLN A 86 -10.56 9.17 1.04
C GLN A 86 -11.72 9.26 0.05
N LYS A 87 -12.62 10.21 0.28
CA LYS A 87 -13.68 10.54 -0.69
C LYS A 87 -13.06 11.05 -1.99
N SER A 88 -13.59 10.62 -3.12
CA SER A 88 -13.14 11.05 -4.44
C SER A 88 -14.33 11.33 -5.35
N ASP A 89 -14.19 12.33 -6.22
CA ASP A 89 -15.19 12.66 -7.26
C ASP A 89 -14.88 11.92 -8.59
N LEU A 90 -13.87 11.05 -8.60
CA LEU A 90 -13.57 10.22 -9.76
C LEU A 90 -14.63 9.13 -9.93
N PRO A 91 -15.15 8.90 -11.15
CA PRO A 91 -16.23 7.92 -11.40
C PRO A 91 -15.90 6.51 -10.91
N ILE A 92 -14.63 6.14 -10.86
CA ILE A 92 -14.19 4.84 -10.35
C ILE A 92 -14.49 4.64 -8.86
N TYR A 93 -14.56 5.73 -8.07
CA TYR A 93 -14.87 5.65 -6.66
C TYR A 93 -16.27 5.05 -6.43
N ASP A 94 -17.29 5.58 -7.09
CA ASP A 94 -18.64 5.05 -6.98
C ASP A 94 -18.76 3.64 -7.56
N LEU A 95 -18.06 3.39 -8.68
CA LEU A 95 -18.03 2.05 -9.29
C LEU A 95 -17.51 0.99 -8.32
N LEU A 96 -16.47 1.30 -7.54
CA LEU A 96 -15.84 0.36 -6.62
C LEU A 96 -16.57 0.25 -5.27
N PHE A 97 -17.10 1.34 -4.76
CA PHE A 97 -17.53 1.38 -3.34
C PHE A 97 -19.03 1.54 -3.13
N ASN A 98 -19.81 1.85 -4.18
CA ASN A 98 -21.27 1.85 -4.10
C ASN A 98 -21.82 0.43 -4.30
N HIS A 99 -21.58 -0.44 -3.33
CA HIS A 99 -22.02 -1.83 -3.32
C HIS A 99 -22.66 -2.19 -1.97
N PRO A 100 -23.81 -2.93 -1.92
CA PRO A 100 -24.53 -3.22 -0.66
C PRO A 100 -23.68 -3.89 0.43
N LEU A 101 -22.67 -4.66 0.02
CA LEU A 101 -21.77 -5.39 0.93
C LEU A 101 -20.46 -4.65 1.21
N VAL A 102 -20.36 -3.36 0.82
CA VAL A 102 -19.20 -2.51 1.10
C VAL A 102 -19.60 -1.39 2.07
N GLU A 103 -18.97 -1.39 3.24
CA GLU A 103 -19.10 -0.33 4.23
C GLU A 103 -17.94 0.64 4.12
N VAL A 104 -18.19 1.86 3.63
CA VAL A 104 -17.14 2.87 3.41
C VAL A 104 -16.94 3.74 4.63
N VAL A 105 -15.70 3.89 5.05
CA VAL A 105 -15.24 4.87 6.03
C VAL A 105 -14.34 5.87 5.31
N ASN A 106 -14.83 7.10 5.12
CA ASN A 106 -14.06 8.16 4.49
C ASN A 106 -13.07 8.79 5.47
N ILE A 107 -11.87 9.10 4.97
CA ILE A 107 -10.78 9.67 5.76
C ILE A 107 -10.23 10.97 5.16
N ASP A 108 -9.52 11.70 6.00
CA ASP A 108 -8.65 12.84 5.69
C ASP A 108 -7.42 12.85 6.62
N GLU A 109 -6.57 13.89 6.56
CA GLU A 109 -5.38 14.01 7.41
C GLU A 109 -5.67 14.16 8.91
N SER A 110 -6.87 14.56 9.30
CA SER A 110 -7.29 14.68 10.70
C SER A 110 -7.82 13.38 11.30
N SER A 111 -8.04 12.38 10.46
CA SER A 111 -8.68 11.13 10.84
C SER A 111 -7.73 10.24 11.64
N GLU A 112 -8.25 9.68 12.74
CA GLU A 112 -7.63 8.57 13.47
C GLU A 112 -8.66 7.46 13.61
N ILE A 113 -8.35 6.26 13.13
CA ILE A 113 -9.27 5.13 13.06
C ILE A 113 -8.68 3.92 13.77
N LYS A 114 -9.48 3.27 14.62
CA LYS A 114 -9.15 1.95 15.17
C LYS A 114 -9.71 0.83 14.30
N VAL A 115 -8.83 -0.11 13.95
CA VAL A 115 -9.17 -1.35 13.24
C VAL A 115 -8.57 -2.52 14.01
N GLY A 116 -9.39 -3.20 14.82
CA GLY A 116 -8.90 -4.24 15.72
C GLY A 116 -7.75 -3.71 16.60
N ASP A 117 -6.58 -4.33 16.49
CA ASP A 117 -5.37 -3.99 17.26
C ASP A 117 -4.61 -2.77 16.72
N PHE A 118 -4.98 -2.28 15.53
CA PHE A 118 -4.31 -1.17 14.88
C PHE A 118 -4.96 0.19 15.18
N THR A 119 -4.10 1.21 15.35
CA THR A 119 -4.50 2.62 15.23
C THR A 119 -3.91 3.18 13.95
N LEU A 120 -4.77 3.73 13.09
CA LEU A 120 -4.45 4.22 11.77
C LEU A 120 -4.50 5.74 11.73
N THR A 121 -3.46 6.39 11.20
CA THR A 121 -3.42 7.82 10.88
C THR A 121 -2.94 8.02 9.45
N PHE A 122 -3.26 9.16 8.86
CA PHE A 122 -3.13 9.38 7.42
C PHE A 122 -2.38 10.68 7.12
N THR A 123 -1.66 10.68 6.01
CA THR A 123 -0.87 11.85 5.57
C THR A 123 -1.06 12.03 4.07
N LEU A 124 -1.49 13.22 3.65
CA LEU A 124 -1.61 13.55 2.23
C LEU A 124 -0.24 13.60 1.57
N MET A 125 -0.04 12.76 0.57
CA MET A 125 1.18 12.66 -0.22
C MET A 125 1.13 13.53 -1.46
N LYS A 126 2.28 13.83 -2.04
CA LYS A 126 2.37 14.60 -3.29
C LYS A 126 2.26 13.67 -4.49
N HIS A 127 1.08 13.62 -5.08
CA HIS A 127 0.77 12.79 -6.26
C HIS A 127 -0.26 13.51 -7.15
N PRO A 128 -0.40 13.20 -8.47
CA PRO A 128 -1.35 13.86 -9.37
C PRO A 128 -2.81 13.81 -8.95
N ILE A 129 -3.23 12.75 -8.26
CA ILE A 129 -4.53 12.66 -7.61
C ILE A 129 -4.34 12.49 -6.09
N PRO A 130 -5.34 12.83 -5.26
CA PRO A 130 -5.22 12.66 -3.81
C PRO A 130 -4.81 11.24 -3.45
N ASN A 131 -3.65 11.13 -2.82
CA ASN A 131 -3.10 9.90 -2.28
C ASN A 131 -2.79 10.10 -0.80
N TYR A 132 -3.27 9.21 0.06
CA TYR A 132 -2.98 9.26 1.48
C TYR A 132 -2.07 8.09 1.86
N GLY A 133 -0.86 8.41 2.34
CA GLY A 133 -0.04 7.44 3.03
C GLY A 133 -0.64 7.11 4.39
N ILE A 134 -0.43 5.90 4.87
CA ILE A 134 -0.98 5.41 6.13
C ILE A 134 0.13 5.05 7.12
N ARG A 135 -0.06 5.44 8.37
CA ARG A 135 0.72 4.97 9.51
C ARG A 135 -0.13 3.99 10.32
N ILE A 136 0.36 2.79 10.47
CA ILE A 136 -0.29 1.67 11.15
C ILE A 136 0.47 1.40 12.43
N LYS A 137 -0.09 1.82 13.56
CA LYS A 137 0.47 1.58 14.88
C LYS A 137 -0.18 0.34 15.49
N GLY A 138 0.61 -0.71 15.65
CA GLY A 138 0.24 -1.92 16.40
C GLY A 138 0.59 -1.78 17.89
N ALA A 139 0.60 -2.89 18.61
CA ALA A 139 0.90 -2.91 20.04
C ALA A 139 2.33 -2.44 20.36
N THR A 140 3.31 -2.83 19.56
CA THR A 140 4.73 -2.55 19.81
C THR A 140 5.46 -1.94 18.63
N ARG A 141 4.90 -2.00 17.43
CA ARG A 141 5.56 -1.61 16.17
C ARG A 141 4.68 -0.69 15.34
N THR A 142 5.36 0.08 14.50
CA THR A 142 4.72 1.02 13.57
C THR A 142 5.21 0.76 12.15
N LEU A 143 4.27 0.46 11.24
CA LEU A 143 4.50 0.39 9.80
C LEU A 143 3.91 1.65 9.15
N CYS A 144 4.68 2.27 8.24
CA CYS A 144 4.15 3.28 7.33
C CYS A 144 4.07 2.71 5.91
N TYR A 145 3.05 3.12 5.15
CA TYR A 145 2.95 2.87 3.72
C TYR A 145 2.65 4.17 2.99
N THR A 146 3.47 4.52 2.02
CA THR A 146 3.35 5.81 1.33
C THR A 146 2.24 5.85 0.28
N GLY A 147 1.83 4.68 -0.29
CA GLY A 147 1.24 4.68 -1.61
C GLY A 147 2.20 5.32 -2.60
N ASP A 148 1.68 5.95 -3.64
CA ASP A 148 2.46 6.64 -4.65
C ASP A 148 2.79 8.07 -4.22
N THR A 149 4.05 8.50 -4.39
CA THR A 149 4.42 9.85 -3.98
C THR A 149 5.68 10.36 -4.68
N MET A 150 5.72 11.67 -4.91
CA MET A 150 6.98 12.38 -5.18
C MET A 150 7.75 12.55 -3.88
N TYR A 151 9.07 12.70 -3.99
CA TYR A 151 9.87 13.16 -2.86
C TYR A 151 9.44 14.56 -2.40
N THR A 152 9.21 14.69 -1.11
CA THR A 152 9.04 15.99 -0.42
C THR A 152 9.66 15.90 0.96
N PRO A 153 10.10 17.03 1.59
CA PRO A 153 10.58 17.01 2.97
C PRO A 153 9.57 16.45 3.98
N LYS A 154 8.28 16.49 3.68
CA LYS A 154 7.19 15.91 4.52
C LYS A 154 7.39 14.40 4.73
N LEU A 155 8.03 13.69 3.78
CA LEU A 155 8.32 12.26 3.92
C LEU A 155 9.28 11.96 5.07
N ILE A 156 10.21 12.88 5.38
CA ILE A 156 11.13 12.73 6.52
C ILE A 156 10.35 12.62 7.82
N ASP A 157 9.36 13.51 8.03
CA ASP A 157 8.51 13.47 9.21
C ASP A 157 7.58 12.24 9.20
N PHE A 158 7.09 11.86 8.05
CA PHE A 158 6.26 10.66 7.89
C PHE A 158 7.03 9.37 8.21
N PHE A 159 8.32 9.29 7.86
CA PHE A 159 9.17 8.12 8.15
C PHE A 159 9.65 8.07 9.60
N ARG A 160 9.78 9.24 10.25
CA ARG A 160 10.34 9.34 11.60
C ARG A 160 9.55 8.51 12.62
N GLY A 161 10.27 7.66 13.35
CA GLY A 161 9.70 6.79 14.38
C GLY A 161 8.84 5.63 13.84
N ALA A 162 8.91 5.33 12.55
CA ALA A 162 8.41 4.06 12.02
C ALA A 162 9.49 2.97 12.19
N ASP A 163 9.06 1.75 12.52
CA ASP A 163 9.95 0.58 12.56
C ASP A 163 10.27 0.11 11.15
N ALA A 164 9.33 0.27 10.21
CA ALA A 164 9.54 0.07 8.79
C ALA A 164 8.64 0.99 7.96
N VAL A 165 9.10 1.31 6.75
CA VAL A 165 8.34 2.08 5.76
C VAL A 165 8.27 1.29 4.46
N LEU A 166 7.06 0.91 4.06
CA LEU A 166 6.77 0.41 2.73
C LEU A 166 6.65 1.61 1.79
N ALA A 167 7.66 1.84 0.96
CA ALA A 167 7.80 3.09 0.23
C ALA A 167 7.76 2.91 -1.29
N ASP A 168 7.07 3.81 -1.99
CA ASP A 168 7.20 3.97 -3.44
C ASP A 168 8.68 4.21 -3.80
N CYS A 169 9.24 3.30 -4.59
CA CYS A 169 10.61 3.38 -5.11
C CYS A 169 10.60 2.93 -6.59
N SER A 170 9.62 3.39 -7.34
CA SER A 170 9.28 2.83 -8.65
C SER A 170 10.21 3.23 -9.79
N LYS A 171 11.11 4.19 -9.58
CA LYS A 171 11.82 4.83 -10.68
C LYS A 171 13.34 4.75 -10.55
N PRO A 172 14.06 4.68 -11.68
CA PRO A 172 15.52 4.72 -11.68
C PRO A 172 16.08 6.04 -11.13
N ALA A 173 17.38 6.07 -10.86
CA ALA A 173 18.05 7.15 -10.14
C ALA A 173 17.94 8.54 -10.79
N ASP A 174 17.85 8.60 -12.11
CA ASP A 174 17.79 9.81 -12.93
C ASP A 174 16.37 10.30 -13.25
N TYR A 175 15.36 9.63 -12.73
CA TYR A 175 13.96 9.98 -12.97
C TYR A 175 13.55 11.25 -12.20
N ASP A 176 12.85 12.15 -12.87
CA ASP A 176 12.17 13.32 -12.28
C ASP A 176 10.68 13.27 -12.67
N GLY A 177 9.80 13.06 -11.68
CA GLY A 177 8.37 12.91 -11.92
C GLY A 177 7.58 12.45 -10.68
N PRO A 178 6.35 11.94 -10.84
CA PRO A 178 5.39 11.77 -9.75
C PRO A 178 5.65 10.59 -8.80
N HIS A 179 6.87 10.05 -8.77
CA HIS A 179 7.26 8.94 -7.89
C HIS A 179 8.65 9.19 -7.29
N VAL A 180 8.92 8.51 -6.18
CA VAL A 180 10.27 8.48 -5.60
C VAL A 180 11.19 7.64 -6.48
N ASN A 181 12.35 8.18 -6.82
CA ASN A 181 13.41 7.47 -7.52
C ASN A 181 14.42 6.85 -6.52
N VAL A 182 15.29 5.97 -7.03
CA VAL A 182 16.32 5.30 -6.22
C VAL A 182 17.17 6.28 -5.41
N THR A 183 17.63 7.39 -6.03
CA THR A 183 18.48 8.39 -5.34
C THR A 183 17.75 9.03 -4.16
N LYS A 184 16.48 9.38 -4.33
CA LYS A 184 15.67 9.99 -3.28
C LYS A 184 15.28 9.00 -2.18
N ALA A 185 15.06 7.74 -2.52
CA ALA A 185 14.83 6.69 -1.53
C ALA A 185 16.06 6.47 -0.64
N VAL A 186 17.27 6.44 -1.22
CA VAL A 186 18.53 6.37 -0.47
C VAL A 186 18.71 7.60 0.42
N GLN A 187 18.40 8.79 -0.09
CA GLN A 187 18.46 10.03 0.70
C GLN A 187 17.52 9.96 1.91
N LEU A 188 16.27 9.46 1.74
CA LEU A 188 15.31 9.29 2.85
C LEU A 188 15.81 8.31 3.91
N GLU A 189 16.45 7.21 3.51
CA GLU A 189 17.06 6.27 4.46
C GLU A 189 18.16 6.96 5.27
N GLN A 190 19.08 7.66 4.61
CA GLN A 190 20.19 8.36 5.26
C GLN A 190 19.74 9.46 6.25
N GLU A 191 18.67 10.18 5.89
CA GLU A 191 18.14 11.27 6.73
C GLU A 191 17.30 10.78 7.91
N THR A 192 16.71 9.61 7.82
CA THR A 192 15.76 9.10 8.81
C THR A 192 16.25 7.88 9.58
N GLY A 193 17.17 7.11 9.01
CA GLY A 193 17.59 5.79 9.50
C GLY A 193 16.46 4.74 9.49
N ALA A 194 15.35 5.03 8.82
CA ALA A 194 14.20 4.12 8.77
C ALA A 194 14.52 2.89 7.92
N ARG A 195 14.02 1.72 8.34
CA ARG A 195 14.04 0.54 7.47
C ARG A 195 13.06 0.75 6.31
N ILE A 196 13.57 0.83 5.08
CA ILE A 196 12.77 1.05 3.88
C ILE A 196 12.57 -0.27 3.12
N LEU A 197 11.33 -0.65 2.98
CA LEU A 197 10.85 -1.75 2.16
C LEU A 197 10.39 -1.15 0.82
N ALA A 198 11.28 -1.20 -0.19
CA ALA A 198 11.03 -0.58 -1.50
C ALA A 198 10.01 -1.38 -2.29
N THR A 199 8.97 -0.70 -2.74
CA THR A 199 7.85 -1.29 -3.49
C THR A 199 7.41 -0.41 -4.65
N HIS A 200 6.27 -0.73 -5.28
CA HIS A 200 5.72 -0.10 -6.49
C HIS A 200 6.71 -0.17 -7.67
N ILE A 201 7.44 -1.27 -7.78
CA ILE A 201 8.55 -1.42 -8.73
C ILE A 201 8.01 -1.54 -10.15
N THR A 202 8.39 -0.60 -11.02
CA THR A 202 8.07 -0.70 -12.45
C THR A 202 8.88 -1.84 -13.06
N PRO A 203 8.22 -2.86 -13.65
CA PRO A 203 8.92 -4.02 -14.24
C PRO A 203 9.99 -3.61 -15.25
N GLY A 204 11.20 -4.14 -15.06
CA GLY A 204 12.34 -3.87 -15.95
C GLY A 204 12.95 -2.46 -15.87
N LYS A 205 12.51 -1.59 -14.94
CA LYS A 205 13.00 -0.21 -14.82
C LYS A 205 13.90 0.02 -13.60
N VAL A 206 13.67 -0.68 -12.51
CA VAL A 206 14.52 -0.61 -11.30
C VAL A 206 15.23 -1.95 -11.14
N PRO A 207 16.57 -1.99 -11.27
CA PRO A 207 17.32 -3.20 -11.03
C PRO A 207 17.16 -3.71 -9.59
N TYR A 208 17.08 -5.02 -9.41
CA TYR A 208 16.91 -5.65 -8.08
C TYR A 208 18.06 -5.36 -7.12
N ASP A 209 19.24 -5.07 -7.63
CA ASP A 209 20.41 -4.76 -6.84
C ASP A 209 20.59 -3.26 -6.55
N SER A 210 19.61 -2.43 -6.91
CA SER A 210 19.68 -0.96 -6.73
C SER A 210 19.94 -0.54 -5.29
N PHE A 211 19.57 -1.36 -4.31
CA PHE A 211 19.71 -1.06 -2.88
C PHE A 211 20.62 -2.05 -2.13
N LYS A 212 21.30 -2.96 -2.80
CA LYS A 212 22.08 -4.04 -2.17
C LYS A 212 23.16 -3.55 -1.18
N ASP A 213 23.72 -2.37 -1.42
CA ASP A 213 24.77 -1.78 -0.60
C ASP A 213 24.23 -0.63 0.30
N VAL A 214 22.92 -0.45 0.38
CA VAL A 214 22.29 0.57 1.22
C VAL A 214 21.79 -0.09 2.50
N PRO A 215 22.30 0.31 3.69
CA PRO A 215 21.79 -0.20 4.94
C PRO A 215 20.28 0.01 5.06
N ASN A 216 19.59 -0.89 5.76
CA ASN A 216 18.15 -0.79 6.04
C ASN A 216 17.22 -0.64 4.81
N MET A 217 17.71 -0.95 3.60
CA MET A 217 16.88 -0.93 2.38
C MET A 217 16.87 -2.27 1.67
N GLU A 218 15.69 -2.69 1.23
CA GLU A 218 15.51 -3.86 0.38
C GLU A 218 14.29 -3.70 -0.52
N ILE A 219 14.33 -4.28 -1.72
CA ILE A 219 13.14 -4.44 -2.56
C ILE A 219 12.32 -5.62 -2.02
N VAL A 220 11.05 -5.38 -1.73
CA VAL A 220 10.18 -6.44 -1.20
C VAL A 220 9.93 -7.55 -2.23
N GLU A 221 9.80 -8.78 -1.77
CA GLU A 221 9.55 -9.95 -2.60
C GLU A 221 8.11 -10.45 -2.45
N ILE A 222 7.45 -10.74 -3.60
CA ILE A 222 6.08 -11.28 -3.61
C ILE A 222 6.04 -12.63 -2.93
N GLY A 223 5.04 -12.83 -2.06
CA GLY A 223 4.86 -14.02 -1.23
C GLY A 223 5.66 -14.01 0.07
N GLN A 224 6.65 -13.12 0.22
CA GLN A 224 7.47 -13.04 1.43
C GLN A 224 6.73 -12.36 2.58
N LYS A 225 7.01 -12.83 3.81
CA LYS A 225 6.56 -12.22 5.06
C LYS A 225 7.68 -11.40 5.69
N TYR A 226 7.37 -10.17 6.04
CA TYR A 226 8.25 -9.23 6.73
C TYR A 226 7.76 -9.02 8.16
N SER A 227 8.61 -9.31 9.13
CA SER A 227 8.39 -8.89 10.52
C SER A 227 8.72 -7.40 10.63
N ILE A 228 7.80 -6.66 11.23
CA ILE A 228 7.93 -5.22 11.46
C ILE A 228 8.22 -5.01 12.95
#